data_48f6458ccba1bc53e4f604d10a46d77a
#
_entry.id   48f6458ccba1bc53e4f604d10a46d77a
#
_cell.length_a   1.000
_cell.length_b   1.000
_cell.length_c   1.000
_cell.angle_alpha   90.00
_cell.angle_beta   90.00
_cell.angle_gamma   90.00
#
_symmetry.space_group_name_H-M   'P 1'
#
loop_
_entity.id
_entity.type
_entity.pdbx_description
1 polymer ?
#
loop_
_entity_poly.entity_id
_entity_poly.type
_entity_poly.pdbx_seq_one_letter_code
_entity_poly.pdbx_strand_id
1 'polypeptide(L)'
;MANILLIYSTTDGHTRKICQRLQDVIEQQGHEVALLAVMEAREADLTAFDKIVIGASIRYGKHRPEVIEFINSNAAMLAEKPNAFFSVNVTARKPNKNTPETNPYMPKFLKQIRWQPRELAVFAGKIDYPRYRPFDRMMIRFIMWITKGPTEPNTVIEFTDWQAVENFGQLISEM
;
A
#
# COMPACT_ATOMS: atom_id res chain seq x y z
N MET A 1 12.43 20.86 -5.49
CA MET A 1 11.67 19.97 -6.41
C MET A 1 12.41 18.65 -6.49
N ALA A 2 11.73 17.55 -6.19
CA ALA A 2 12.29 16.20 -6.21
C ALA A 2 11.49 15.31 -7.17
N ASN A 3 12.16 14.33 -7.78
CA ASN A 3 11.54 13.27 -8.57
C ASN A 3 11.21 12.10 -7.66
N ILE A 4 9.93 11.79 -7.51
CA ILE A 4 9.44 10.79 -6.57
C ILE A 4 8.81 9.64 -7.35
N LEU A 5 9.21 8.41 -7.03
CA LEU A 5 8.62 7.21 -7.59
C LEU A 5 7.62 6.60 -6.61
N LEU A 6 6.37 6.50 -7.01
CA LEU A 6 5.34 5.72 -6.32
C LEU A 6 5.19 4.37 -7.03
N ILE A 7 5.44 3.29 -6.30
CA ILE A 7 5.27 1.92 -6.79
C ILE A 7 4.09 1.29 -6.09
N TYR A 8 3.20 0.64 -6.84
CA TYR A 8 2.06 -0.03 -6.24
C TYR A 8 1.94 -1.50 -6.67
N SER A 9 1.41 -2.29 -5.76
CA SER A 9 0.86 -3.62 -6.02
C SER A 9 -0.58 -3.66 -5.54
N THR A 10 -1.49 -3.99 -6.43
CA THR A 10 -2.92 -4.00 -6.15
C THR A 10 -3.58 -5.24 -6.72
N THR A 11 -4.63 -5.73 -6.05
CA THR A 11 -5.48 -6.80 -6.58
C THR A 11 -6.73 -6.24 -7.25
N ASP A 12 -7.38 -5.26 -6.61
CA ASP A 12 -8.68 -4.72 -7.03
C ASP A 12 -8.61 -3.24 -7.47
N GLY A 13 -7.41 -2.67 -7.56
CA GLY A 13 -7.19 -1.28 -8.00
C GLY A 13 -7.23 -0.23 -6.88
N HIS A 14 -7.57 -0.59 -5.65
CA HIS A 14 -7.71 0.40 -4.57
C HIS A 14 -6.37 1.01 -4.13
N THR A 15 -5.31 0.21 -4.07
CA THR A 15 -3.95 0.71 -3.76
C THR A 15 -3.48 1.72 -4.79
N ARG A 16 -3.78 1.49 -6.08
CA ARG A 16 -3.52 2.46 -7.15
C ARG A 16 -4.26 3.77 -6.91
N LYS A 17 -5.53 3.71 -6.50
CA LYS A 17 -6.34 4.89 -6.16
C LYS A 17 -5.71 5.69 -5.00
N ILE A 18 -5.19 5.02 -3.98
CA ILE A 18 -4.46 5.66 -2.89
C ILE A 18 -3.19 6.33 -3.43
N CYS A 19 -2.42 5.65 -4.27
CA CYS A 19 -1.23 6.23 -4.89
C CYS A 19 -1.56 7.45 -5.76
N GLN A 20 -2.67 7.45 -6.49
CA GLN A 20 -3.12 8.61 -7.26
C GLN A 20 -3.41 9.80 -6.34
N ARG A 21 -4.04 9.57 -5.18
CA ARG A 21 -4.26 10.65 -4.20
C ARG A 21 -2.94 11.15 -3.60
N LEU A 22 -2.00 10.26 -3.30
CA LEU A 22 -0.66 10.65 -2.87
C LEU A 22 0.05 11.48 -3.94
N GLN A 23 -0.04 11.07 -5.19
CA GLN A 23 0.51 11.81 -6.34
C GLN A 23 -0.04 13.24 -6.37
N ASP A 24 -1.37 13.40 -6.31
CA ASP A 24 -2.01 14.73 -6.32
C ASP A 24 -1.47 15.62 -5.20
N VAL A 25 -1.36 15.09 -3.98
CA VAL A 25 -0.85 15.84 -2.81
C VAL A 25 0.61 16.24 -2.99
N ILE A 26 1.45 15.31 -3.43
CA ILE A 26 2.88 15.52 -3.60
C ILE A 26 3.17 16.52 -4.73
N GLU A 27 2.45 16.43 -5.84
CA GLU A 27 2.57 17.37 -6.97
C GLU A 27 2.14 18.78 -6.58
N GLN A 28 1.11 18.92 -5.74
CA GLN A 28 0.71 20.21 -5.15
C GLN A 28 1.80 20.85 -4.28
N GLN A 29 2.73 20.05 -3.74
CA GLN A 29 3.90 20.55 -3.01
C GLN A 29 5.09 20.89 -3.94
N GLY A 30 4.93 20.81 -5.26
CA GLY A 30 5.93 21.20 -6.24
C GLY A 30 6.95 20.10 -6.58
N HIS A 31 6.63 18.84 -6.37
CA HIS A 31 7.45 17.69 -6.77
C HIS A 31 6.92 17.05 -8.06
N GLU A 32 7.76 16.29 -8.74
CA GLU A 32 7.36 15.44 -9.86
C GLU A 32 7.16 14.01 -9.38
N VAL A 33 6.09 13.35 -9.84
CA VAL A 33 5.75 12.00 -9.41
C VAL A 33 5.55 11.07 -10.61
N ALA A 34 6.29 9.96 -10.61
CA ALA A 34 6.02 8.83 -11.48
C ALA A 34 5.26 7.73 -10.69
N LEU A 35 4.22 7.19 -11.29
CA LEU A 35 3.40 6.13 -10.70
C LEU A 35 3.51 4.87 -11.53
N LEU A 36 4.09 3.80 -10.98
CA LEU A 36 4.33 2.53 -11.66
C LEU A 36 3.76 1.35 -10.88
N ALA A 37 3.20 0.38 -11.58
CA ALA A 37 2.98 -0.94 -10.98
C ALA A 37 4.32 -1.62 -10.68
N VAL A 38 4.36 -2.51 -9.68
CA VAL A 38 5.60 -3.18 -9.27
C VAL A 38 6.28 -3.94 -10.42
N MET A 39 5.49 -4.48 -11.34
CA MET A 39 6.05 -5.17 -12.52
C MET A 39 6.69 -4.21 -13.52
N GLU A 40 6.13 -3.02 -13.70
CA GLU A 40 6.70 -1.96 -14.53
C GLU A 40 7.96 -1.38 -13.90
N ALA A 41 7.97 -1.24 -12.57
CA ALA A 41 9.11 -0.73 -11.82
C ALA A 41 10.37 -1.61 -11.92
N ARG A 42 10.23 -2.89 -12.30
CA ARG A 42 11.37 -3.79 -12.55
C ARG A 42 12.23 -3.33 -13.73
N GLU A 43 11.62 -2.67 -14.71
CA GLU A 43 12.27 -2.18 -15.91
C GLU A 43 12.71 -0.70 -15.79
N ALA A 44 12.35 -0.05 -14.68
CA ALA A 44 12.65 1.36 -14.47
C ALA A 44 14.06 1.57 -13.90
N ASP A 45 14.70 2.66 -14.31
CA ASP A 45 15.93 3.12 -13.69
C ASP A 45 15.63 3.83 -12.37
N LEU A 46 15.76 3.11 -11.26
CA LEU A 46 15.50 3.64 -9.92
C LEU A 46 16.49 4.74 -9.51
N THR A 47 17.64 4.85 -10.19
CA THR A 47 18.63 5.89 -9.88
C THR A 47 18.16 7.29 -10.28
N ALA A 48 17.23 7.38 -11.23
CA ALA A 48 16.64 8.64 -11.70
C ALA A 48 15.73 9.33 -10.69
N PHE A 49 15.36 8.65 -9.60
CA PHE A 49 14.42 9.18 -8.60
C PHE A 49 15.14 9.55 -7.31
N ASP A 50 14.70 10.64 -6.69
CA ASP A 50 15.25 11.13 -5.43
C ASP A 50 14.65 10.41 -4.23
N LYS A 51 13.36 10.05 -4.31
CA LYS A 51 12.61 9.36 -3.25
C LYS A 51 11.81 8.19 -3.85
N ILE A 52 11.63 7.12 -3.08
CA ILE A 52 10.88 5.95 -3.52
C ILE A 52 9.87 5.55 -2.43
N VAL A 53 8.62 5.39 -2.84
CA VAL A 53 7.52 4.94 -1.97
C VAL A 53 6.88 3.70 -2.58
N ILE A 54 6.67 2.67 -1.77
CA ILE A 54 6.06 1.41 -2.19
C ILE A 54 4.76 1.19 -1.41
N GLY A 55 3.67 1.00 -2.13
CA GLY A 55 2.37 0.66 -1.56
C GLY A 55 1.90 -0.72 -2.02
N ALA A 56 1.44 -1.54 -1.09
CA ALA A 56 0.99 -2.89 -1.41
C ALA A 56 -0.26 -3.28 -0.62
N SER A 57 -1.20 -3.92 -1.30
CA SER A 57 -2.38 -4.49 -0.66
C SER A 57 -2.14 -5.90 -0.16
N ILE A 58 -2.95 -6.28 0.84
CA ILE A 58 -3.01 -7.63 1.38
C ILE A 58 -4.21 -8.38 0.80
N ARG A 59 -3.97 -9.61 0.39
CA ARG A 59 -5.01 -10.59 0.10
C ARG A 59 -4.69 -11.89 0.84
N TYR A 60 -5.67 -12.42 1.56
CA TYR A 60 -5.52 -13.64 2.37
C TYR A 60 -4.35 -13.57 3.38
N GLY A 61 -4.18 -12.42 4.02
CA GLY A 61 -3.18 -12.19 5.06
C GLY A 61 -1.74 -12.02 4.57
N LYS A 62 -1.52 -11.88 3.26
CA LYS A 62 -0.18 -11.77 2.65
C LYS A 62 -0.11 -10.65 1.63
N HIS A 63 1.05 -10.03 1.55
CA HIS A 63 1.44 -9.23 0.39
C HIS A 63 1.84 -10.15 -0.76
N ARG A 64 1.75 -9.65 -2.00
CA ARG A 64 2.13 -10.42 -3.17
C ARG A 64 3.63 -10.72 -3.18
N PRO A 65 4.05 -11.93 -3.62
CA PRO A 65 5.46 -12.29 -3.72
C PRO A 65 6.29 -11.32 -4.57
N GLU A 66 5.70 -10.77 -5.62
CA GLU A 66 6.38 -9.84 -6.55
C GLU A 66 6.87 -8.57 -5.83
N VAL A 67 6.16 -8.11 -4.81
CA VAL A 67 6.58 -6.96 -3.98
C VAL A 67 7.82 -7.31 -3.17
N ILE A 68 7.81 -8.48 -2.53
CA ILE A 68 8.92 -8.95 -1.70
C ILE A 68 10.17 -9.18 -2.57
N GLU A 69 10.02 -9.79 -3.73
CA GLU A 69 11.10 -10.01 -4.70
C GLU A 69 11.69 -8.69 -5.19
N PHE A 70 10.84 -7.74 -5.58
CA PHE A 70 11.27 -6.41 -6.02
C PHE A 70 12.07 -5.69 -4.94
N ILE A 71 11.56 -5.65 -3.72
CA ILE A 71 12.21 -5.01 -2.58
C ILE A 71 13.56 -5.68 -2.29
N ASN A 72 13.61 -7.00 -2.21
CA ASN A 72 14.83 -7.72 -1.87
C ASN A 72 15.91 -7.62 -2.97
N SER A 73 15.50 -7.53 -4.23
CA SER A 73 16.42 -7.30 -5.36
C SER A 73 17.00 -5.89 -5.39
N ASN A 74 16.32 -4.92 -4.79
CA ASN A 74 16.71 -3.50 -4.80
C ASN A 74 17.01 -2.94 -3.39
N ALA A 75 17.17 -3.80 -2.40
CA ALA A 75 17.25 -3.41 -0.99
C ALA A 75 18.34 -2.37 -0.69
N ALA A 76 19.52 -2.52 -1.28
CA ALA A 76 20.65 -1.59 -1.10
C ALA A 76 20.30 -0.20 -1.63
N MET A 77 19.78 -0.11 -2.85
CA MET A 77 19.39 1.16 -3.47
C MET A 77 18.26 1.84 -2.72
N LEU A 78 17.24 1.07 -2.30
CA LEU A 78 16.14 1.58 -1.50
C LEU A 78 16.62 2.18 -0.18
N ALA A 79 17.62 1.56 0.45
CA ALA A 79 18.16 2.04 1.72
C ALA A 79 18.93 3.37 1.60
N GLU A 80 19.52 3.65 0.45
CA GLU A 80 20.30 4.87 0.20
C GLU A 80 19.42 6.11 0.06
N LYS A 81 18.20 5.96 -0.42
CA LYS A 81 17.29 7.07 -0.73
C LYS A 81 16.29 7.32 0.42
N PRO A 82 15.73 8.54 0.54
CA PRO A 82 14.49 8.74 1.28
C PRO A 82 13.41 7.80 0.77
N ASN A 83 12.75 7.10 1.67
CA ASN A 83 11.87 6.02 1.28
C ASN A 83 10.73 5.80 2.27
N ALA A 84 9.64 5.22 1.78
CA ALA A 84 8.49 4.88 2.61
C ALA A 84 7.80 3.60 2.09
N PHE A 85 7.09 2.93 2.96
CA PHE A 85 6.22 1.82 2.62
C PHE A 85 4.84 1.98 3.28
N PHE A 86 3.79 1.65 2.56
CA PHE A 86 2.48 1.54 3.16
C PHE A 86 1.77 0.24 2.76
N SER A 87 1.01 -0.32 3.70
CA SER A 87 0.18 -1.49 3.48
C SER A 87 -1.29 -1.08 3.43
N VAL A 88 -2.03 -1.67 2.50
CA VAL A 88 -3.47 -1.48 2.38
C VAL A 88 -4.17 -2.79 2.72
N ASN A 89 -4.97 -2.79 3.76
CA ASN A 89 -5.71 -3.97 4.18
C ASN A 89 -6.99 -3.61 4.93
N VAL A 90 -8.00 -4.48 4.84
CA VAL A 90 -9.31 -4.24 5.46
C VAL A 90 -9.25 -4.34 6.99
N THR A 91 -8.28 -5.06 7.53
CA THR A 91 -8.08 -5.17 8.99
C THR A 91 -7.80 -3.81 9.64
N ALA A 92 -7.15 -2.91 8.90
CA ALA A 92 -6.87 -1.55 9.34
C ALA A 92 -8.12 -0.66 9.54
N ARG A 93 -9.33 -1.15 9.19
CA ARG A 93 -10.58 -0.47 9.55
C ARG A 93 -10.80 -0.40 11.06
N LYS A 94 -10.15 -1.28 11.82
CA LYS A 94 -10.25 -1.33 13.28
C LYS A 94 -9.29 -0.34 13.91
N PRO A 95 -9.73 0.53 14.84
CA PRO A 95 -8.88 1.57 15.44
C PRO A 95 -7.62 1.04 16.12
N ASN A 96 -7.67 -0.18 16.65
CA ASN A 96 -6.53 -0.82 17.31
C ASN A 96 -5.61 -1.61 16.35
N LYS A 97 -5.80 -1.49 15.02
CA LYS A 97 -5.03 -2.20 13.98
C LYS A 97 -4.71 -1.31 12.78
N ASN A 98 -4.77 0.00 12.96
CA ASN A 98 -4.61 0.99 11.89
C ASN A 98 -3.25 1.70 11.90
N THR A 99 -2.31 1.23 12.70
CA THR A 99 -0.92 1.75 12.71
C THR A 99 0.07 0.66 12.31
N PRO A 100 1.28 1.02 11.86
CA PRO A 100 2.31 0.04 11.53
C PRO A 100 2.63 -0.93 12.67
N GLU A 101 2.62 -0.46 13.91
CA GLU A 101 2.93 -1.26 15.10
C GLU A 101 1.81 -2.21 15.50
N THR A 102 0.57 -1.78 15.31
CA THR A 102 -0.61 -2.55 15.75
C THR A 102 -1.22 -3.42 14.67
N ASN A 103 -0.90 -3.17 13.40
CA ASN A 103 -1.40 -3.97 12.28
C ASN A 103 -0.68 -5.33 12.25
N PRO A 104 -1.41 -6.45 12.22
CA PRO A 104 -0.79 -7.78 12.33
C PRO A 104 0.06 -8.18 11.12
N TYR A 105 -0.13 -7.54 9.98
CA TYR A 105 0.57 -7.89 8.74
C TYR A 105 1.90 -7.15 8.56
N MET A 106 2.04 -5.97 9.14
CA MET A 106 3.26 -5.17 8.98
C MET A 106 4.49 -5.84 9.59
N PRO A 107 4.48 -6.34 10.83
CA PRO A 107 5.63 -7.05 11.39
C PRO A 107 6.01 -8.32 10.63
N LYS A 108 5.02 -9.04 10.12
CA LYS A 108 5.25 -10.23 9.29
C LYS A 108 5.93 -9.90 7.98
N PHE A 109 5.49 -8.83 7.34
CA PHE A 109 6.08 -8.35 6.09
C PHE A 109 7.52 -7.87 6.29
N LEU A 110 7.76 -7.07 7.31
CA LEU A 110 9.10 -6.54 7.60
C LEU A 110 10.14 -7.64 7.86
N LYS A 111 9.72 -8.81 8.34
CA LYS A 111 10.61 -9.98 8.50
C LYS A 111 10.95 -10.69 7.19
N GLN A 112 10.19 -10.46 6.12
CA GLN A 112 10.38 -11.10 4.82
C GLN A 112 11.25 -10.28 3.87
N ILE A 113 11.51 -9.02 4.19
CA ILE A 113 12.28 -8.10 3.36
C ILE A 113 13.62 -7.76 4.01
N ARG A 114 14.61 -7.47 3.16
CA ARG A 114 15.98 -7.07 3.58
C ARG A 114 16.14 -5.57 3.73
N TRP A 115 15.08 -4.82 3.48
CA TRP A 115 15.03 -3.38 3.54
C TRP A 115 14.23 -2.94 4.77
N GLN A 116 14.65 -1.87 5.41
CA GLN A 116 13.90 -1.22 6.47
C GLN A 116 13.41 0.14 5.98
N PRO A 117 12.12 0.28 5.65
CA PRO A 117 11.56 1.56 5.26
C PRO A 117 11.72 2.60 6.36
N ARG A 118 12.05 3.83 5.97
CA ARG A 118 12.21 4.94 6.93
C ARG A 118 10.87 5.41 7.47
N GLU A 119 9.86 5.47 6.60
CA GLU A 119 8.50 5.83 6.97
C GLU A 119 7.55 4.68 6.63
N LEU A 120 6.62 4.44 7.55
CA LEU A 120 5.63 3.37 7.43
C LEU A 120 4.22 3.92 7.63
N ALA A 121 3.26 3.43 6.85
CA ALA A 121 1.85 3.69 7.05
C ALA A 121 1.00 2.45 6.81
N VAL A 122 -0.21 2.46 7.36
CA VAL A 122 -1.23 1.45 7.10
C VAL A 122 -2.53 2.17 6.80
N PHE A 123 -3.15 1.81 5.68
CA PHE A 123 -4.45 2.35 5.30
C PHE A 123 -5.49 1.25 5.20
N ALA A 124 -6.69 1.55 5.66
CA ALA A 124 -7.82 0.65 5.48
C ALA A 124 -8.20 0.57 4.00
N GLY A 125 -8.53 -0.63 3.56
CA GLY A 125 -8.90 -0.89 2.18
C GLY A 125 -10.39 -0.72 1.90
N LYS A 126 -10.84 -1.44 0.88
CA LYS A 126 -12.22 -1.44 0.39
C LYS A 126 -12.73 -2.87 0.29
N ILE A 127 -14.02 -3.07 0.58
CA ILE A 127 -14.76 -4.29 0.26
C ILE A 127 -15.73 -3.97 -0.88
N ASP A 128 -15.69 -4.78 -1.92
CA ASP A 128 -16.55 -4.66 -3.10
C ASP A 128 -16.93 -6.08 -3.57
N TYR A 129 -17.83 -6.73 -2.85
CA TYR A 129 -18.23 -8.10 -3.14
C TYR A 129 -18.73 -8.33 -4.56
N PRO A 130 -19.52 -7.46 -5.18
CA PRO A 130 -19.98 -7.64 -6.55
C PRO A 130 -18.85 -7.77 -7.58
N ARG A 131 -17.69 -7.16 -7.34
CA ARG A 131 -16.51 -7.22 -8.24
C ARG A 131 -15.64 -8.45 -8.03
N TYR A 132 -15.78 -9.15 -6.92
CA TYR A 132 -14.96 -10.32 -6.63
C TYR A 132 -15.41 -11.53 -7.45
N ARG A 133 -14.45 -12.39 -7.82
CA ARG A 133 -14.74 -13.72 -8.34
C ARG A 133 -15.51 -14.53 -7.29
N PRO A 134 -16.34 -15.50 -7.69
CA PRO A 134 -17.17 -16.28 -6.74
C PRO A 134 -16.38 -16.89 -5.58
N PHE A 135 -15.21 -17.45 -5.86
CA PHE A 135 -14.33 -18.02 -4.82
C PHE A 135 -13.81 -16.95 -3.85
N ASP A 136 -13.30 -15.84 -4.37
CA ASP A 136 -12.80 -14.72 -3.54
C ASP A 136 -13.92 -14.11 -2.70
N ARG A 137 -15.11 -13.95 -3.29
CA ARG A 137 -16.29 -13.46 -2.57
C ARG A 137 -16.63 -14.35 -1.39
N MET A 138 -16.65 -15.66 -1.59
CA MET A 138 -16.92 -16.63 -0.53
C MET A 138 -15.87 -16.57 0.58
N MET A 139 -14.58 -16.57 0.22
CA MET A 139 -13.47 -16.55 1.17
C MET A 139 -13.41 -15.24 1.96
N ILE A 140 -13.60 -14.10 1.30
CA ILE A 140 -13.56 -12.80 1.97
C ILE A 140 -14.78 -12.64 2.90
N ARG A 141 -15.96 -13.08 2.47
CA ARG A 141 -17.15 -13.10 3.34
C ARG A 141 -16.93 -13.96 4.59
N PHE A 142 -16.30 -15.11 4.45
CA PHE A 142 -15.96 -15.98 5.57
C PHE A 142 -14.98 -15.30 6.55
N ILE A 143 -13.93 -14.66 6.02
CA ILE A 143 -12.97 -13.89 6.83
C ILE A 143 -13.68 -12.72 7.54
N MET A 144 -14.57 -12.02 6.84
CA MET A 144 -15.34 -10.93 7.44
C MET A 144 -16.31 -11.42 8.52
N TRP A 145 -16.91 -12.58 8.33
CA TRP A 145 -17.76 -13.19 9.36
C TRP A 145 -16.97 -13.46 10.65
N ILE A 146 -15.80 -14.07 10.54
CA ILE A 146 -14.91 -14.34 11.70
C ILE A 146 -14.45 -13.02 12.35
N THR A 147 -14.13 -12.02 11.56
CA THR A 147 -13.57 -10.73 12.04
C THR A 147 -14.64 -9.67 12.35
N LYS A 148 -15.91 -10.04 12.34
CA LYS A 148 -17.06 -9.15 12.58
C LYS A 148 -17.13 -7.97 11.60
N GLY A 149 -16.83 -8.23 10.35
CA GLY A 149 -16.97 -7.28 9.24
C GLY A 149 -18.28 -7.50 8.46
N PRO A 150 -18.53 -6.67 7.42
CA PRO A 150 -19.72 -6.79 6.58
C PRO A 150 -19.70 -8.08 5.76
N THR A 151 -20.83 -8.81 5.74
CA THR A 151 -20.98 -10.10 5.06
C THR A 151 -22.06 -10.15 3.99
N GLU A 152 -22.83 -9.07 3.83
CA GLU A 152 -23.87 -8.97 2.82
C GLU A 152 -23.30 -9.07 1.40
N PRO A 153 -23.84 -9.93 0.49
CA PRO A 153 -23.24 -10.21 -0.81
C PRO A 153 -23.11 -9.02 -1.76
N ASN A 154 -23.89 -7.99 -1.55
CA ASN A 154 -23.90 -6.79 -2.39
C ASN A 154 -23.19 -5.59 -1.73
N THR A 155 -22.48 -5.81 -0.63
CA THR A 155 -21.80 -4.73 0.10
C THR A 155 -20.65 -4.15 -0.69
N VAL A 156 -20.64 -2.83 -0.79
CA VAL A 156 -19.53 -2.02 -1.30
C VAL A 156 -19.22 -0.98 -0.23
N ILE A 157 -18.12 -1.13 0.49
CA ILE A 157 -17.71 -0.20 1.55
C ILE A 157 -16.23 0.14 1.41
N GLU A 158 -15.93 1.43 1.40
CA GLU A 158 -14.58 1.96 1.46
C GLU A 158 -14.29 2.44 2.89
N PHE A 159 -13.25 1.88 3.49
CA PHE A 159 -12.85 2.20 4.88
C PHE A 159 -11.69 3.19 4.95
N THR A 160 -11.16 3.61 3.84
CA THR A 160 -9.94 4.42 3.75
C THR A 160 -10.14 5.78 4.41
N ASP A 161 -9.25 6.12 5.34
CA ASP A 161 -9.13 7.47 5.88
C ASP A 161 -8.29 8.33 4.92
N TRP A 162 -8.96 9.09 4.08
CA TRP A 162 -8.32 9.93 3.07
C TRP A 162 -7.50 11.07 3.66
N GLN A 163 -7.87 11.56 4.85
CA GLN A 163 -7.05 12.57 5.54
C GLN A 163 -5.70 11.98 5.97
N ALA A 164 -5.70 10.74 6.45
CA ALA A 164 -4.45 10.03 6.78
C ALA A 164 -3.59 9.82 5.53
N VAL A 165 -4.18 9.52 4.38
CA VAL A 165 -3.47 9.41 3.10
C VAL A 165 -2.84 10.76 2.71
N GLU A 166 -3.58 11.85 2.81
CA GLU A 166 -3.09 13.20 2.51
C GLU A 166 -1.94 13.62 3.45
N ASN A 167 -2.08 13.35 4.73
CA ASN A 167 -1.02 13.62 5.72
C ASN A 167 0.26 12.83 5.40
N PHE A 168 0.12 11.60 4.95
CA PHE A 168 1.26 10.79 4.51
C PHE A 168 1.90 11.34 3.23
N GLY A 169 1.11 11.86 2.30
CA GLY A 169 1.61 12.56 1.10
C GLY A 169 2.44 13.80 1.47
N GLN A 170 2.01 14.58 2.44
CA GLN A 170 2.77 15.70 2.97
C GLN A 170 4.09 15.25 3.60
N LEU A 171 4.05 14.19 4.43
CA LEU A 171 5.25 13.61 5.02
C LEU A 171 6.27 13.18 3.95
N ILE A 172 5.81 12.50 2.88
CA ILE A 172 6.66 12.11 1.75
C ILE A 172 7.31 13.33 1.08
N SER A 173 6.57 14.42 0.94
CA SER A 173 7.09 15.65 0.35
C SER A 173 8.23 16.26 1.18
N GLU A 174 8.17 16.12 2.49
CA GLU A 174 9.15 16.69 3.44
C GLU A 174 10.35 15.77 3.74
N MET A 175 10.29 14.47 3.39
CA MET A 175 11.38 13.50 3.62
C MET A 175 12.74 13.95 3.07
#